data_48c963e483118ca238cfc55bc76dca1a
#
_entry.id   48c963e483118ca238cfc55bc76dca1a
#
_cell.length_a   1.000
_cell.length_b   1.000
_cell.length_c   1.000
_cell.angle_alpha   90.00
_cell.angle_beta   90.00
_cell.angle_gamma   90.00
#
_symmetry.space_group_name_H-M   'P 1'
#
loop_
_entity.id
_entity.type
_entity.pdbx_description
1 polymer ?
#
loop_
_entity_poly.entity_id
_entity_poly.type
_entity_poly.pdbx_seq_one_letter_code
_entity_poly.pdbx_strand_id
1 'polypeptide(L)'
;MSIPVQMPLDYSMAALAETGPHPEIVACVFPWEVFGELETRYEEARRKYNRRETKKRQGELRRRRGRPPSCAGKLLDEREYELAQCESEEPGQGGAPAFPFLSLLRCFLLAPFYECESSSEHIARELARNPRFSEMCGFSYGEAPSARSLRRFSRIMSRERLWAEVSRLSVAHNLASGVISPNPSVVAVDTTHHDAYAKVKKPVSACRECLRIAACPDVVFTCDKTDIVAKSRNYRLPGVKAAVLCDAETEIPLCGVAVHARSHDSQTLSPLLLEFRERHPELAAAVEWVLADGAYAGEDNHTEARSILSSELLTPINPGRRKEIKSPARGIERIDARGVPHCIAGHAMVLVSRDRVRKQYIWGCPILHPELSDGSSRCPRKEECSPRSSWGRVLRTNAADFPQIAWECPQHARRQMKLYAGRTSIERAFSFLKRVFCFERFWGRGEAALAGFIDRYVACFNISAYVKMQA
;
A
#
# COMPACT_ATOMS: atom_id res chain seq x y z
N MET A 1 -28.24 -18.69 18.65
CA MET A 1 -28.73 -19.73 17.71
C MET A 1 -28.11 -19.43 16.35
N SER A 2 -27.16 -20.27 15.91
CA SER A 2 -26.53 -20.18 14.59
C SER A 2 -27.55 -20.71 13.57
N ILE A 3 -27.95 -19.85 12.64
CA ILE A 3 -28.73 -20.25 11.48
C ILE A 3 -27.81 -21.01 10.55
N PRO A 4 -28.10 -22.28 10.21
CA PRO A 4 -27.30 -22.96 9.19
C PRO A 4 -27.59 -22.34 7.83
N VAL A 5 -26.62 -21.61 7.30
CA VAL A 5 -26.67 -21.12 5.91
C VAL A 5 -26.46 -22.31 5.01
N GLN A 6 -27.51 -22.75 4.32
CA GLN A 6 -27.38 -23.65 3.19
C GLN A 6 -26.60 -22.91 2.09
N MET A 7 -25.34 -23.27 1.90
CA MET A 7 -24.53 -22.73 0.81
C MET A 7 -25.12 -23.14 -0.53
N PRO A 8 -25.27 -22.22 -1.50
CA PRO A 8 -25.60 -22.59 -2.86
C PRO A 8 -24.43 -23.43 -3.43
N LEU A 9 -24.72 -24.64 -3.84
CA LEU A 9 -23.77 -25.69 -4.26
C LEU A 9 -22.99 -25.42 -5.58
N ASP A 10 -23.14 -24.24 -6.19
CA ASP A 10 -22.60 -23.98 -7.56
C ASP A 10 -21.48 -22.95 -7.66
N TYR A 11 -20.81 -22.57 -6.59
CA TYR A 11 -19.63 -21.74 -6.68
C TYR A 11 -18.39 -22.62 -6.95
N SER A 12 -18.02 -22.76 -8.22
CA SER A 12 -16.74 -23.36 -8.57
C SER A 12 -15.59 -22.51 -7.99
N MET A 13 -14.52 -23.15 -7.49
CA MET A 13 -13.34 -22.47 -6.96
C MET A 13 -12.71 -21.50 -7.99
N ALA A 14 -12.87 -21.76 -9.28
CA ALA A 14 -12.46 -20.87 -10.36
C ALA A 14 -13.26 -19.56 -10.39
N ALA A 15 -14.57 -19.59 -10.16
CA ALA A 15 -15.40 -18.38 -10.09
C ALA A 15 -15.04 -17.52 -8.85
N LEU A 16 -14.75 -18.14 -7.71
CA LEU A 16 -14.28 -17.43 -6.51
C LEU A 16 -12.92 -16.74 -6.73
N ALA A 17 -12.04 -17.32 -7.56
CA ALA A 17 -10.76 -16.71 -7.88
C ALA A 17 -10.90 -15.42 -8.70
N GLU A 18 -11.93 -15.33 -9.55
CA GLU A 18 -12.14 -14.17 -10.42
C GLU A 18 -13.01 -13.06 -9.82
N THR A 19 -14.03 -13.40 -9.04
CA THR A 19 -15.05 -12.44 -8.57
C THR A 19 -14.93 -12.06 -7.08
N GLY A 20 -14.07 -12.73 -6.32
CA GLY A 20 -14.05 -12.60 -4.87
C GLY A 20 -15.19 -13.40 -4.20
N PRO A 21 -15.15 -13.61 -2.87
CA PRO A 21 -16.19 -14.34 -2.16
C PRO A 21 -17.47 -13.52 -2.05
N HIS A 22 -18.61 -14.21 -2.09
CA HIS A 22 -19.90 -13.57 -1.91
C HIS A 22 -20.02 -12.94 -0.51
N PRO A 23 -20.58 -11.72 -0.36
CA PRO A 23 -20.61 -11.00 0.93
C PRO A 23 -21.30 -11.77 2.06
N GLU A 24 -22.29 -12.60 1.78
CA GLU A 24 -22.93 -13.46 2.79
C GLU A 24 -21.96 -14.51 3.34
N ILE A 25 -21.13 -15.10 2.48
CA ILE A 25 -20.09 -16.05 2.91
C ILE A 25 -19.08 -15.33 3.79
N VAL A 26 -18.65 -14.12 3.37
CA VAL A 26 -17.73 -13.29 4.15
C VAL A 26 -18.32 -12.97 5.52
N ALA A 27 -19.59 -12.57 5.58
CA ALA A 27 -20.26 -12.21 6.82
C ALA A 27 -20.37 -13.39 7.80
N CYS A 28 -20.53 -14.60 7.29
CA CYS A 28 -20.72 -15.82 8.11
C CYS A 28 -19.40 -16.52 8.46
N VAL A 29 -18.42 -16.55 7.53
CA VAL A 29 -17.20 -17.37 7.68
C VAL A 29 -16.08 -16.61 8.39
N PHE A 30 -15.99 -15.28 8.17
CA PHE A 30 -14.93 -14.51 8.80
C PHE A 30 -15.21 -14.30 10.30
N PRO A 31 -14.23 -14.59 11.19
CA PRO A 31 -14.39 -14.44 12.64
C PRO A 31 -14.23 -12.97 13.06
N TRP A 32 -15.31 -12.20 13.01
CA TRP A 32 -15.32 -10.75 13.28
C TRP A 32 -14.81 -10.37 14.66
N GLU A 33 -14.85 -11.30 15.62
CA GLU A 33 -14.36 -11.15 16.99
C GLU A 33 -12.86 -10.83 17.04
N VAL A 34 -12.11 -11.13 15.99
CA VAL A 34 -10.69 -10.72 15.80
C VAL A 34 -10.50 -9.22 16.01
N PHE A 35 -11.52 -8.42 15.68
CA PHE A 35 -11.48 -6.97 15.84
C PHE A 35 -12.06 -6.48 17.18
N GLY A 36 -12.52 -7.37 18.04
CA GLY A 36 -13.20 -7.02 19.28
C GLY A 36 -12.33 -6.21 20.24
N GLU A 37 -11.02 -6.45 20.26
CA GLU A 37 -10.06 -5.69 21.09
C GLU A 37 -10.02 -4.19 20.75
N LEU A 38 -10.45 -3.78 19.55
CA LEU A 38 -10.48 -2.39 19.12
C LEU A 38 -11.66 -1.60 19.67
N GLU A 39 -12.69 -2.28 20.20
CA GLU A 39 -13.92 -1.62 20.69
C GLU A 39 -13.62 -0.62 21.80
N THR A 40 -12.82 -1.02 22.80
CA THR A 40 -12.42 -0.14 23.91
C THR A 40 -11.68 1.09 23.40
N ARG A 41 -10.70 0.90 22.52
CA ARG A 41 -9.94 2.00 21.91
C ARG A 41 -10.83 2.93 21.09
N TYR A 42 -11.78 2.38 20.34
CA TYR A 42 -12.76 3.15 19.58
C TYR A 42 -13.67 3.97 20.52
N GLU A 43 -14.19 3.38 21.61
CA GLU A 43 -15.06 4.07 22.55
C GLU A 43 -14.33 5.24 23.26
N GLU A 44 -13.09 5.06 23.66
CA GLU A 44 -12.26 6.13 24.18
C GLU A 44 -12.05 7.25 23.15
N ALA A 45 -11.72 6.89 21.92
CA ALA A 45 -11.55 7.82 20.82
C ALA A 45 -12.85 8.58 20.50
N ARG A 46 -13.99 7.88 20.55
CA ARG A 46 -15.34 8.44 20.37
C ARG A 46 -15.67 9.48 21.46
N ARG A 47 -15.40 9.16 22.73
CA ARG A 47 -15.59 10.11 23.86
C ARG A 47 -14.71 11.35 23.69
N LYS A 48 -13.44 11.18 23.33
CA LYS A 48 -12.49 12.26 23.06
C LYS A 48 -12.94 13.13 21.88
N TYR A 49 -13.40 12.51 20.79
CA TYR A 49 -13.95 13.20 19.63
C TYR A 49 -15.16 14.05 20.01
N ASN A 50 -16.10 13.50 20.76
CA ASN A 50 -17.33 14.21 21.18
C ASN A 50 -17.01 15.43 22.03
N ARG A 51 -16.10 15.30 23.02
CA ARG A 51 -15.65 16.43 23.86
C ARG A 51 -15.04 17.57 23.01
N ARG A 52 -14.24 17.22 21.99
CA ARG A 52 -13.66 18.20 21.06
C ARG A 52 -14.72 18.91 20.20
N GLU A 53 -15.68 18.18 19.65
CA GLU A 53 -16.75 18.76 18.85
C GLU A 53 -17.67 19.66 19.69
N THR A 54 -17.99 19.27 20.93
CA THR A 54 -18.76 20.11 21.85
C THR A 54 -18.03 21.42 22.17
N LYS A 55 -16.74 21.35 22.54
CA LYS A 55 -15.93 22.56 22.78
C LYS A 55 -15.87 23.47 21.55
N LYS A 56 -15.74 22.89 20.36
CA LYS A 56 -15.71 23.66 19.10
C LYS A 56 -17.04 24.39 18.87
N ARG A 57 -18.17 23.72 19.05
CA ARG A 57 -19.52 24.33 18.94
C ARG A 57 -19.72 25.44 19.94
N GLN A 58 -19.34 25.24 21.20
CA GLN A 58 -19.40 26.26 22.23
C GLN A 58 -18.53 27.47 21.89
N GLY A 59 -17.33 27.25 21.36
CA GLY A 59 -16.44 28.32 20.88
C GLY A 59 -17.02 29.11 19.70
N GLU A 60 -17.67 28.43 18.75
CA GLU A 60 -18.37 29.08 17.62
C GLU A 60 -19.57 29.91 18.09
N LEU A 61 -20.33 29.40 19.05
CA LEU A 61 -21.45 30.12 19.68
C LEU A 61 -20.99 31.36 20.43
N ARG A 62 -19.88 31.28 21.22
CA ARG A 62 -19.27 32.44 21.91
C ARG A 62 -18.81 33.51 20.92
N ARG A 63 -18.23 33.13 19.77
CA ARG A 63 -17.81 34.08 18.73
C ARG A 63 -19.02 34.76 18.03
N ARG A 64 -20.16 34.08 17.91
CA ARG A 64 -21.39 34.66 17.36
C ARG A 64 -22.06 35.63 18.32
N ARG A 65 -21.97 35.43 19.63
CA ARG A 65 -22.48 36.34 20.68
C ARG A 65 -21.76 37.71 20.67
N GLY A 66 -20.52 37.80 20.18
CA GLY A 66 -19.77 39.03 20.04
C GLY A 66 -20.14 39.89 18.81
N ARG A 67 -21.10 39.48 17.96
CA ARG A 67 -21.63 40.31 16.86
C ARG A 67 -22.91 41.01 17.30
N PRO A 68 -23.10 42.32 16.98
CA PRO A 68 -24.34 43.01 17.27
C PRO A 68 -25.53 42.34 16.60
N PRO A 69 -26.70 42.28 17.25
CA PRO A 69 -27.87 41.54 16.76
C PRO A 69 -28.43 42.18 15.51
N SER A 70 -28.29 41.49 14.37
CA SER A 70 -29.20 41.74 13.24
C SER A 70 -30.44 40.88 13.50
N CYS A 71 -31.61 41.48 13.50
CA CYS A 71 -33.01 40.98 13.49
C CYS A 71 -33.41 39.51 13.78
N ALA A 72 -32.51 38.65 14.20
CA ALA A 72 -32.73 37.23 14.50
C ALA A 72 -32.86 36.91 16.00
N GLY A 73 -33.09 37.91 16.83
CA GLY A 73 -33.03 37.82 18.30
C GLY A 73 -34.06 36.92 18.99
N LYS A 74 -35.20 36.61 18.32
CA LYS A 74 -36.23 35.78 18.95
C LYS A 74 -35.97 34.26 18.86
N LEU A 75 -35.20 33.81 17.87
CA LEU A 75 -34.86 32.37 17.71
C LEU A 75 -33.61 31.93 18.51
N LEU A 76 -32.90 32.89 19.08
CA LEU A 76 -31.69 32.58 19.90
C LEU A 76 -32.03 32.26 21.37
N ASP A 77 -33.11 32.80 21.91
CA ASP A 77 -33.49 32.58 23.32
C ASP A 77 -33.98 31.15 23.56
N GLU A 78 -34.73 30.55 22.64
CA GLU A 78 -35.17 29.14 22.76
C GLU A 78 -33.97 28.16 22.64
N ARG A 79 -33.04 28.43 21.74
CA ARG A 79 -31.81 27.62 21.62
C ARG A 79 -30.82 27.85 22.75
N GLU A 80 -30.80 29.04 23.36
CA GLU A 80 -29.99 29.32 24.57
C GLU A 80 -30.55 28.61 25.78
N TYR A 81 -31.88 28.48 25.89
CA TYR A 81 -32.55 27.72 26.94
C TYR A 81 -32.29 26.22 26.82
N GLU A 82 -32.37 25.66 25.62
CA GLU A 82 -32.00 24.26 25.34
C GLU A 82 -30.52 23.99 25.60
N LEU A 83 -29.61 24.95 25.34
CA LEU A 83 -28.18 24.79 25.60
C LEU A 83 -27.84 24.94 27.09
N ALA A 84 -28.55 25.76 27.84
CA ALA A 84 -28.38 25.89 29.29
C ALA A 84 -28.88 24.64 30.03
N GLN A 85 -29.92 23.97 29.52
CA GLN A 85 -30.35 22.65 30.03
C GLN A 85 -29.29 21.56 29.75
N CYS A 86 -28.61 21.59 28.59
CA CYS A 86 -27.51 20.68 28.28
C CYS A 86 -26.23 20.93 29.11
N GLU A 87 -26.05 22.12 29.68
CA GLU A 87 -24.90 22.44 30.56
C GLU A 87 -25.09 21.90 32.01
N SER A 88 -26.31 21.59 32.41
CA SER A 88 -26.65 21.05 33.74
C SER A 88 -26.67 19.52 33.80
N GLU A 89 -26.62 18.83 32.67
CA GLU A 89 -26.54 17.37 32.60
C GLU A 89 -25.10 16.91 32.54
N GLU A 90 -24.70 16.02 33.44
CA GLU A 90 -23.43 15.33 33.38
C GLU A 90 -23.21 14.73 31.96
N PRO A 91 -22.04 14.80 31.37
CA PRO A 91 -21.78 14.28 30.04
C PRO A 91 -21.87 12.74 30.05
N GLY A 92 -23.09 12.23 29.91
CA GLY A 92 -23.30 10.77 29.90
C GLY A 92 -24.72 10.27 29.67
N GLN A 93 -25.78 11.10 29.84
CA GLN A 93 -27.13 10.56 29.88
C GLN A 93 -28.15 11.01 28.81
N GLY A 94 -27.78 11.80 27.83
CA GLY A 94 -28.74 12.32 26.85
C GLY A 94 -28.38 12.10 25.39
N GLY A 95 -28.52 10.89 24.86
CA GLY A 95 -28.39 10.60 23.43
C GLY A 95 -28.82 9.18 23.09
N ALA A 96 -29.31 8.95 21.86
CA ALA A 96 -29.58 7.58 21.40
C ALA A 96 -28.35 6.67 21.65
N PRO A 97 -28.57 5.43 22.09
CA PRO A 97 -27.49 4.48 22.35
C PRO A 97 -26.58 4.37 21.12
N ALA A 98 -25.28 4.19 21.37
CA ALA A 98 -24.32 4.04 20.29
C ALA A 98 -24.56 2.72 19.57
N PHE A 99 -24.45 2.72 18.25
CA PHE A 99 -24.43 1.47 17.50
C PHE A 99 -23.22 0.62 17.90
N PRO A 100 -23.32 -0.71 17.94
CA PRO A 100 -22.24 -1.61 18.26
C PRO A 100 -21.03 -1.38 17.34
N PHE A 101 -19.82 -1.43 17.88
CA PHE A 101 -18.58 -1.19 17.14
C PHE A 101 -18.44 -2.16 15.96
N LEU A 102 -18.59 -3.46 16.20
CA LEU A 102 -18.45 -4.48 15.16
C LEU A 102 -19.50 -4.33 14.05
N SER A 103 -20.72 -3.91 14.37
CA SER A 103 -21.75 -3.65 13.36
C SER A 103 -21.38 -2.48 12.46
N LEU A 104 -20.85 -1.39 13.03
CA LEU A 104 -20.34 -0.26 12.25
C LEU A 104 -19.13 -0.65 11.41
N LEU A 105 -18.23 -1.48 11.95
CA LEU A 105 -17.06 -1.96 11.25
C LEU A 105 -17.43 -2.84 10.04
N ARG A 106 -18.37 -3.78 10.24
CA ARG A 106 -18.91 -4.64 9.17
C ARG A 106 -19.49 -3.82 8.02
N CYS A 107 -20.16 -2.70 8.27
CA CYS A 107 -20.67 -1.83 7.20
C CYS A 107 -19.58 -1.41 6.21
N PHE A 108 -18.40 -1.07 6.70
CA PHE A 108 -17.31 -0.59 5.85
C PHE A 108 -16.50 -1.72 5.23
N LEU A 109 -16.39 -2.87 5.90
CA LEU A 109 -15.61 -4.00 5.40
C LEU A 109 -16.42 -4.91 4.47
N LEU A 110 -17.76 -5.00 4.62
CA LEU A 110 -18.62 -5.75 3.71
C LEU A 110 -19.03 -4.96 2.46
N ALA A 111 -19.10 -3.62 2.54
CA ALA A 111 -19.51 -2.78 1.41
C ALA A 111 -18.74 -3.04 0.11
N PRO A 112 -17.39 -3.18 0.11
CA PRO A 112 -16.65 -3.49 -1.12
C PRO A 112 -17.06 -4.80 -1.78
N PHE A 113 -17.48 -5.81 -1.03
CA PHE A 113 -17.93 -7.11 -1.57
C PHE A 113 -19.31 -7.02 -2.26
N TYR A 114 -20.04 -5.93 -2.05
CA TYR A 114 -21.31 -5.61 -2.73
C TYR A 114 -21.11 -4.67 -3.92
N GLU A 115 -19.86 -4.49 -4.40
CA GLU A 115 -19.54 -3.48 -5.41
C GLU A 115 -20.03 -2.07 -5.00
N CYS A 116 -20.23 -1.89 -3.70
CA CYS A 116 -20.77 -0.66 -3.14
C CYS A 116 -19.65 0.36 -2.95
N GLU A 117 -19.87 1.57 -3.44
CA GLU A 117 -18.96 2.67 -3.09
C GLU A 117 -18.87 2.80 -1.58
N SER A 118 -17.66 2.71 -1.04
CA SER A 118 -17.40 2.76 0.41
C SER A 118 -17.60 4.16 1.03
N SER A 119 -18.43 5.01 0.42
CA SER A 119 -18.84 6.29 1.01
C SER A 119 -19.93 6.07 2.07
N SER A 120 -19.88 6.86 3.13
CA SER A 120 -20.88 6.75 4.21
C SER A 120 -22.31 6.97 3.72
N GLU A 121 -22.50 7.76 2.68
CA GLU A 121 -23.77 8.04 2.05
C GLU A 121 -24.30 6.83 1.28
N HIS A 122 -23.41 6.15 0.57
CA HIS A 122 -23.77 4.96 -0.20
C HIS A 122 -24.08 3.77 0.72
N ILE A 123 -23.22 3.53 1.71
CA ILE A 123 -23.43 2.51 2.72
C ILE A 123 -24.77 2.73 3.44
N ALA A 124 -25.08 3.97 3.86
CA ALA A 124 -26.35 4.26 4.52
C ALA A 124 -27.57 4.00 3.62
N ARG A 125 -27.47 4.32 2.32
CA ARG A 125 -28.53 4.00 1.35
C ARG A 125 -28.69 2.51 1.16
N GLU A 126 -27.58 1.78 1.10
CA GLU A 126 -27.63 0.33 0.94
C GLU A 126 -28.22 -0.35 2.18
N LEU A 127 -27.83 0.06 3.37
CA LEU A 127 -28.43 -0.43 4.63
C LEU A 127 -29.95 -0.20 4.69
N ALA A 128 -30.43 0.90 4.13
CA ALA A 128 -31.86 1.22 4.11
C ALA A 128 -32.66 0.44 3.03
N ARG A 129 -32.02 0.05 1.93
CA ARG A 129 -32.67 -0.60 0.79
C ARG A 129 -32.54 -2.11 0.80
N ASN A 130 -31.47 -2.63 1.37
CA ASN A 130 -31.11 -4.04 1.36
C ASN A 130 -31.18 -4.61 2.79
N PRO A 131 -32.31 -5.24 3.18
CA PRO A 131 -32.46 -5.83 4.49
C PRO A 131 -31.38 -6.87 4.81
N ARG A 132 -30.96 -7.65 3.80
CA ARG A 132 -29.90 -8.65 3.97
C ARG A 132 -28.55 -8.01 4.30
N PHE A 133 -28.20 -6.93 3.63
CA PHE A 133 -26.97 -6.20 3.97
C PHE A 133 -27.03 -5.62 5.39
N SER A 134 -28.19 -5.08 5.79
CA SER A 134 -28.41 -4.59 7.15
C SER A 134 -28.22 -5.69 8.19
N GLU A 135 -28.84 -6.85 7.95
CA GLU A 135 -28.75 -8.03 8.83
C GLU A 135 -27.30 -8.56 8.94
N MET A 136 -26.58 -8.69 7.83
CA MET A 136 -25.17 -9.09 7.83
C MET A 136 -24.28 -8.12 8.59
N CYS A 137 -24.61 -6.83 8.59
CA CYS A 137 -23.94 -5.85 9.43
C CYS A 137 -24.34 -5.92 10.90
N GLY A 138 -25.37 -6.73 11.26
CA GLY A 138 -25.85 -6.89 12.61
C GLY A 138 -26.85 -5.84 13.06
N PHE A 139 -27.66 -5.30 12.12
CA PHE A 139 -28.76 -4.37 12.42
C PHE A 139 -30.12 -5.02 12.15
N SER A 140 -31.08 -4.73 13.01
CA SER A 140 -32.49 -5.01 12.75
C SER A 140 -33.01 -4.10 11.63
N TYR A 141 -34.01 -4.58 10.90
CA TYR A 141 -34.65 -3.80 9.86
C TYR A 141 -35.17 -2.46 10.40
N GLY A 142 -34.80 -1.35 9.78
CA GLY A 142 -35.22 -0.01 10.20
C GLY A 142 -34.33 0.65 11.28
N GLU A 143 -33.37 -0.07 11.87
CA GLU A 143 -32.47 0.45 12.92
C GLU A 143 -31.06 0.79 12.39
N ALA A 144 -30.90 0.87 11.09
CA ALA A 144 -29.60 1.11 10.48
C ALA A 144 -29.05 2.53 10.76
N PRO A 145 -27.72 2.67 10.88
CA PRO A 145 -27.06 3.95 11.14
C PRO A 145 -27.23 4.92 9.97
N SER A 146 -27.45 6.19 10.29
CA SER A 146 -27.48 7.26 9.29
C SER A 146 -26.11 7.50 8.66
N ALA A 147 -26.07 8.12 7.47
CA ALA A 147 -24.82 8.55 6.82
C ALA A 147 -23.95 9.45 7.72
N ARG A 148 -24.58 10.25 8.61
CA ARG A 148 -23.88 11.07 9.59
C ARG A 148 -23.17 10.22 10.64
N SER A 149 -23.81 9.18 11.14
CA SER A 149 -23.23 8.23 12.11
C SER A 149 -22.05 7.49 11.50
N LEU A 150 -22.21 6.97 10.27
CA LEU A 150 -21.16 6.29 9.52
C LEU A 150 -19.96 7.22 9.22
N ARG A 151 -20.22 8.47 8.78
CA ARG A 151 -19.16 9.47 8.58
C ARG A 151 -18.39 9.75 9.87
N ARG A 152 -19.09 9.84 11.00
CA ARG A 152 -18.46 10.06 12.30
C ARG A 152 -17.58 8.87 12.68
N PHE A 153 -18.09 7.65 12.52
CA PHE A 153 -17.33 6.41 12.74
C PHE A 153 -16.06 6.40 11.89
N SER A 154 -16.18 6.49 10.57
CA SER A 154 -15.04 6.48 9.66
C SER A 154 -14.01 7.57 9.97
N ARG A 155 -14.46 8.76 10.39
CA ARG A 155 -13.56 9.87 10.76
C ARG A 155 -12.79 9.57 12.04
N ILE A 156 -13.42 8.96 13.04
CA ILE A 156 -12.73 8.53 14.27
C ILE A 156 -11.72 7.45 13.95
N MET A 157 -12.12 6.42 13.23
CA MET A 157 -11.26 5.31 12.81
C MET A 157 -10.01 5.81 12.05
N SER A 158 -10.19 6.78 11.14
CA SER A 158 -9.08 7.35 10.37
C SER A 158 -8.15 8.22 11.21
N ARG A 159 -8.69 9.10 12.07
CA ARG A 159 -7.89 10.03 12.88
C ARG A 159 -7.05 9.34 13.93
N GLU A 160 -7.58 8.32 14.55
CA GLU A 160 -6.92 7.56 15.61
C GLU A 160 -6.19 6.32 15.05
N ARG A 161 -5.99 6.26 13.72
CA ARG A 161 -5.31 5.17 13.00
C ARG A 161 -5.86 3.76 13.29
N LEU A 162 -7.13 3.65 13.68
CA LEU A 162 -7.75 2.35 13.99
C LEU A 162 -7.93 1.48 12.73
N TRP A 163 -8.03 2.07 11.54
CA TRP A 163 -8.00 1.30 10.29
C TRP A 163 -6.66 0.58 10.07
N ALA A 164 -5.54 1.17 10.51
CA ALA A 164 -4.24 0.53 10.48
C ALA A 164 -4.22 -0.72 11.38
N GLU A 165 -4.84 -0.64 12.55
CA GLU A 165 -4.98 -1.79 13.44
C GLU A 165 -5.92 -2.87 12.87
N VAL A 166 -7.02 -2.49 12.23
CA VAL A 166 -7.88 -3.45 11.51
C VAL A 166 -7.08 -4.18 10.43
N SER A 167 -6.28 -3.46 9.65
CA SER A 167 -5.38 -4.05 8.67
C SER A 167 -4.37 -5.01 9.32
N ARG A 168 -3.70 -4.55 10.38
CA ARG A 168 -2.72 -5.35 11.12
C ARG A 168 -3.32 -6.64 11.67
N LEU A 169 -4.48 -6.56 12.29
CA LEU A 169 -5.18 -7.73 12.87
C LEU A 169 -5.63 -8.71 11.79
N SER A 170 -6.08 -8.22 10.63
CA SER A 170 -6.46 -9.11 9.52
C SER A 170 -5.25 -9.89 8.97
N VAL A 171 -4.08 -9.26 8.88
CA VAL A 171 -2.82 -9.92 8.50
C VAL A 171 -2.39 -10.92 9.58
N ALA A 172 -2.42 -10.51 10.85
CA ALA A 172 -2.06 -11.39 11.98
C ALA A 172 -2.98 -12.62 12.07
N HIS A 173 -4.27 -12.45 11.80
CA HIS A 173 -5.22 -13.57 11.74
C HIS A 173 -4.90 -14.53 10.59
N ASN A 174 -4.59 -14.02 9.41
CA ASN A 174 -4.18 -14.83 8.26
C ASN A 174 -2.87 -15.58 8.50
N LEU A 175 -1.94 -14.95 9.21
CA LEU A 175 -0.70 -15.58 9.63
C LEU A 175 -0.99 -16.75 10.60
N ALA A 176 -1.79 -16.52 11.63
CA ALA A 176 -2.17 -17.54 12.62
C ALA A 176 -2.98 -18.69 12.00
N SER A 177 -3.74 -18.41 10.94
CA SER A 177 -4.56 -19.41 10.23
C SER A 177 -3.82 -20.11 9.08
N GLY A 178 -2.54 -19.78 8.83
CA GLY A 178 -1.74 -20.38 7.76
C GLY A 178 -2.07 -19.91 6.34
N VAL A 179 -2.87 -18.86 6.19
CA VAL A 179 -3.16 -18.22 4.90
C VAL A 179 -1.93 -17.48 4.36
N ILE A 180 -1.15 -16.89 5.25
CA ILE A 180 0.13 -16.25 4.97
C ILE A 180 1.22 -17.11 5.63
N SER A 181 2.33 -17.31 4.92
CA SER A 181 3.50 -17.99 5.48
C SER A 181 4.07 -17.21 6.68
N PRO A 182 4.48 -17.88 7.78
CA PRO A 182 5.13 -17.19 8.89
C PRO A 182 6.51 -16.61 8.51
N ASN A 183 7.07 -17.06 7.42
CA ASN A 183 8.37 -16.61 6.92
C ASN A 183 8.26 -16.17 5.45
N PRO A 184 7.62 -15.03 5.14
CA PRO A 184 7.56 -14.53 3.79
C PRO A 184 8.96 -14.04 3.38
N SER A 185 9.76 -14.93 2.74
CA SER A 185 11.13 -14.57 2.35
C SER A 185 11.18 -13.54 1.23
N VAL A 186 10.11 -13.39 0.48
CA VAL A 186 10.02 -12.53 -0.70
C VAL A 186 8.77 -11.66 -0.65
N VAL A 187 8.94 -10.37 -0.72
CA VAL A 187 7.84 -9.41 -0.85
C VAL A 187 7.97 -8.60 -2.13
N ALA A 188 6.83 -8.17 -2.68
CA ALA A 188 6.79 -7.29 -3.85
C ALA A 188 6.18 -5.94 -3.48
N VAL A 189 6.74 -4.87 -4.04
CA VAL A 189 6.30 -3.49 -3.80
C VAL A 189 6.01 -2.77 -5.10
N ASP A 190 4.96 -1.96 -5.11
CA ASP A 190 4.64 -1.07 -6.23
C ASP A 190 3.69 0.04 -5.77
N THR A 191 3.43 1.00 -6.65
CA THR A 191 2.50 2.09 -6.39
C THR A 191 1.31 2.05 -7.35
N THR A 192 0.18 2.58 -6.87
CA THR A 192 -0.99 2.76 -7.71
C THR A 192 -1.62 4.12 -7.48
N HIS A 193 -2.18 4.72 -8.55
CA HIS A 193 -2.92 5.97 -8.47
C HIS A 193 -4.41 5.71 -8.30
N HIS A 194 -5.04 6.57 -7.51
CA HIS A 194 -6.49 6.58 -7.31
C HIS A 194 -7.05 7.93 -7.75
N ASP A 195 -8.24 7.91 -8.31
CA ASP A 195 -8.98 9.12 -8.61
C ASP A 195 -9.40 9.78 -7.29
N ALA A 196 -9.10 11.07 -7.14
CA ALA A 196 -9.43 11.84 -5.95
C ALA A 196 -10.46 12.92 -6.25
N TYR A 197 -11.29 13.22 -5.26
CA TYR A 197 -12.21 14.32 -5.37
C TYR A 197 -11.47 15.65 -5.32
N ALA A 198 -11.71 16.51 -6.33
CA ALA A 198 -11.24 17.89 -6.36
C ALA A 198 -12.40 18.84 -6.66
N LYS A 199 -12.46 19.94 -5.93
CA LYS A 199 -13.44 20.99 -6.20
C LYS A 199 -12.85 21.96 -7.22
N VAL A 200 -13.43 21.98 -8.42
CA VAL A 200 -13.11 22.96 -9.45
C VAL A 200 -13.92 24.22 -9.22
N LYS A 201 -13.27 25.37 -9.04
CA LYS A 201 -13.95 26.67 -8.78
C LYS A 201 -14.61 27.26 -10.03
N LYS A 202 -14.08 26.94 -11.21
CA LYS A 202 -14.62 27.38 -12.50
C LYS A 202 -14.99 26.18 -13.37
N PRO A 203 -15.98 26.32 -14.29
CA PRO A 203 -16.32 25.26 -15.22
C PRO A 203 -15.10 24.81 -16.02
N VAL A 204 -14.92 23.49 -16.17
CA VAL A 204 -13.80 22.88 -16.90
C VAL A 204 -13.68 23.36 -18.34
N SER A 205 -14.80 23.76 -18.95
CA SER A 205 -14.85 24.36 -20.29
C SER A 205 -14.08 25.68 -20.43
N ALA A 206 -13.88 26.41 -19.33
CA ALA A 206 -13.16 27.68 -19.33
C ALA A 206 -11.64 27.54 -19.11
N CYS A 207 -11.13 26.34 -18.75
CA CYS A 207 -9.75 26.18 -18.35
C CYS A 207 -9.14 24.85 -18.81
N ARG A 208 -9.17 24.57 -20.12
CA ARG A 208 -8.50 23.39 -20.70
C ARG A 208 -7.00 23.34 -20.40
N GLU A 209 -6.35 24.48 -20.20
CA GLU A 209 -4.93 24.56 -19.84
C GLU A 209 -4.67 24.30 -18.36
N CYS A 210 -5.54 24.71 -17.45
CA CYS A 210 -5.36 24.57 -16.01
C CYS A 210 -5.38 23.11 -15.53
N LEU A 211 -6.15 22.24 -16.18
CA LEU A 211 -6.10 20.80 -15.93
C LEU A 211 -4.78 20.15 -16.38
N ARG A 212 -3.97 20.86 -17.16
CA ARG A 212 -2.64 20.44 -17.61
C ARG A 212 -1.52 20.90 -16.68
N ILE A 213 -1.80 21.89 -15.83
CA ILE A 213 -0.81 22.51 -14.95
C ILE A 213 -1.14 22.11 -13.52
N ALA A 214 -0.22 21.47 -12.86
CA ALA A 214 -0.34 20.96 -11.51
C ALA A 214 -0.62 22.02 -10.42
N ALA A 215 -0.49 23.30 -10.71
CA ALA A 215 -0.70 24.40 -9.78
C ALA A 215 -1.85 25.31 -10.27
N CYS A 216 -2.97 24.74 -10.73
CA CYS A 216 -4.11 25.55 -11.12
C CYS A 216 -4.77 26.18 -9.89
N PRO A 217 -4.83 27.52 -9.75
CA PRO A 217 -5.44 28.20 -8.61
C PRO A 217 -6.95 27.99 -8.51
N ASP A 218 -7.59 27.54 -9.59
CA ASP A 218 -9.03 27.27 -9.65
C ASP A 218 -9.40 25.84 -9.21
N VAL A 219 -8.43 24.99 -8.90
CA VAL A 219 -8.64 23.64 -8.38
C VAL A 219 -8.28 23.60 -6.90
N VAL A 220 -9.23 23.19 -6.07
CA VAL A 220 -9.01 22.98 -4.63
C VAL A 220 -9.02 21.50 -4.34
N PHE A 221 -7.87 20.98 -3.97
CA PHE A 221 -7.74 19.60 -3.51
C PHE A 221 -8.28 19.44 -2.09
N THR A 222 -8.86 18.29 -1.82
CA THR A 222 -9.43 17.96 -0.52
C THR A 222 -8.47 17.21 0.39
N CYS A 223 -7.31 16.83 -0.13
CA CYS A 223 -6.23 16.16 0.58
C CYS A 223 -4.89 16.74 0.09
N ASP A 224 -3.97 17.02 1.02
CA ASP A 224 -2.66 17.61 0.71
C ASP A 224 -1.77 16.67 -0.15
N LYS A 225 -2.07 15.39 -0.17
CA LYS A 225 -1.39 14.39 -1.03
C LYS A 225 -1.97 14.29 -2.45
N THR A 226 -3.02 15.08 -2.75
CA THR A 226 -3.66 15.09 -4.08
C THR A 226 -2.93 16.03 -5.04
N ASP A 227 -2.75 15.58 -6.27
CA ASP A 227 -2.26 16.41 -7.37
C ASP A 227 -2.85 15.94 -8.70
N ILE A 228 -2.56 16.70 -9.77
CA ILE A 228 -2.93 16.31 -11.13
C ILE A 228 -1.95 15.23 -11.62
N VAL A 229 -2.47 14.05 -11.86
CA VAL A 229 -1.70 12.91 -12.39
C VAL A 229 -2.11 12.61 -13.83
N ALA A 230 -1.15 12.16 -14.63
CA ALA A 230 -1.39 11.73 -16.00
C ALA A 230 -1.64 10.21 -16.00
N LYS A 231 -2.86 9.77 -16.35
CA LYS A 231 -3.16 8.35 -16.62
C LYS A 231 -2.79 7.95 -18.06
N SER A 232 -2.76 8.90 -18.97
CA SER A 232 -2.31 8.72 -20.37
C SER A 232 -1.78 10.02 -20.94
N ARG A 233 -1.26 10.00 -22.17
CA ARG A 233 -0.80 11.22 -22.88
C ARG A 233 -1.84 12.32 -22.90
N ASN A 234 -3.12 11.96 -22.99
CA ASN A 234 -4.24 12.91 -23.19
C ASN A 234 -5.19 13.01 -22.00
N TYR A 235 -4.99 12.19 -20.95
CA TYR A 235 -5.92 12.15 -19.82
C TYR A 235 -5.20 12.41 -18.51
N ARG A 236 -5.60 13.49 -17.86
CA ARG A 236 -5.11 13.91 -16.53
C ARG A 236 -6.28 14.10 -15.59
N LEU A 237 -6.11 13.75 -14.35
CA LEU A 237 -7.14 13.87 -13.32
C LEU A 237 -6.52 14.20 -11.98
N PRO A 238 -7.30 14.77 -11.04
CA PRO A 238 -6.90 14.82 -9.65
C PRO A 238 -6.75 13.41 -9.11
N GLY A 239 -5.60 13.11 -8.54
CA GLY A 239 -5.31 11.78 -8.02
C GLY A 239 -4.53 11.82 -6.72
N VAL A 240 -4.52 10.69 -6.04
CA VAL A 240 -3.67 10.36 -4.91
C VAL A 240 -2.94 9.06 -5.24
N LYS A 241 -1.87 8.78 -4.51
CA LYS A 241 -1.06 7.58 -4.74
C LYS A 241 -0.99 6.73 -3.47
N ALA A 242 -1.09 5.43 -3.62
CA ALA A 242 -0.80 4.46 -2.58
C ALA A 242 0.44 3.64 -2.98
N ALA A 243 1.34 3.40 -2.04
CA ALA A 243 2.36 2.39 -2.15
C ALA A 243 1.92 1.17 -1.32
N VAL A 244 2.04 -0.02 -1.88
CA VAL A 244 1.60 -1.28 -1.25
C VAL A 244 2.71 -2.31 -1.32
N LEU A 245 2.81 -3.11 -0.26
CA LEU A 245 3.68 -4.25 -0.14
C LEU A 245 2.82 -5.50 -0.01
N CYS A 246 3.09 -6.52 -0.82
CA CYS A 246 2.43 -7.84 -0.71
C CYS A 246 3.46 -8.96 -0.53
N ASP A 247 3.04 -10.05 0.06
CA ASP A 247 3.76 -11.31 -0.01
C ASP A 247 3.79 -11.81 -1.46
N ALA A 248 4.97 -12.13 -1.98
CA ALA A 248 5.12 -12.49 -3.39
C ALA A 248 4.60 -13.90 -3.71
N GLU A 249 4.46 -14.77 -2.72
CA GLU A 249 3.96 -16.13 -2.87
C GLU A 249 2.43 -16.19 -2.87
N THR A 250 1.81 -15.58 -1.87
CA THR A 250 0.35 -15.60 -1.69
C THR A 250 -0.38 -14.45 -2.39
N GLU A 251 0.35 -13.43 -2.87
CA GLU A 251 -0.17 -12.20 -3.48
C GLU A 251 -0.99 -11.34 -2.52
N ILE A 252 -0.95 -11.63 -1.22
CA ILE A 252 -1.74 -10.95 -0.20
C ILE A 252 -1.06 -9.64 0.20
N PRO A 253 -1.74 -8.48 0.13
CA PRO A 253 -1.23 -7.23 0.65
C PRO A 253 -1.04 -7.30 2.17
N LEU A 254 0.16 -6.95 2.63
CA LEU A 254 0.54 -6.94 4.04
C LEU A 254 0.49 -5.54 4.63
N CYS A 255 0.86 -4.53 3.83
CA CYS A 255 0.92 -3.14 4.27
C CYS A 255 0.71 -2.18 3.10
N GLY A 256 0.18 -1.00 3.40
CA GLY A 256 0.07 0.06 2.42
C GLY A 256 0.21 1.45 3.07
N VAL A 257 0.74 2.40 2.33
CA VAL A 257 0.92 3.79 2.77
C VAL A 257 0.42 4.79 1.76
N ALA A 258 -0.11 5.90 2.27
CA ALA A 258 -0.52 7.04 1.47
C ALA A 258 0.70 7.90 1.12
N VAL A 259 0.93 8.13 -0.16
CA VAL A 259 2.02 8.98 -0.64
C VAL A 259 1.49 10.12 -1.51
N HIS A 260 2.28 11.19 -1.67
CA HIS A 260 1.89 12.30 -2.51
C HIS A 260 1.79 11.85 -3.98
N ALA A 261 0.77 12.30 -4.70
CA ALA A 261 0.49 11.86 -6.07
C ALA A 261 1.67 12.06 -7.04
N ARG A 262 2.51 13.08 -6.80
CA ARG A 262 3.70 13.40 -7.60
C ARG A 262 4.99 12.75 -7.10
N SER A 263 4.98 12.12 -5.93
CA SER A 263 6.18 11.44 -5.45
C SER A 263 6.65 10.44 -6.50
N HIS A 264 7.92 10.49 -6.84
CA HIS A 264 8.53 9.45 -7.66
C HIS A 264 8.49 8.13 -6.91
N ASP A 265 8.28 7.01 -7.60
CA ASP A 265 8.14 5.71 -6.96
C ASP A 265 9.33 5.36 -6.08
N SER A 266 10.54 5.74 -6.49
CA SER A 266 11.76 5.59 -5.68
C SER A 266 11.69 6.21 -4.27
N GLN A 267 10.87 7.25 -4.08
CA GLN A 267 10.71 7.92 -2.78
C GLN A 267 9.68 7.25 -1.87
N THR A 268 8.98 6.24 -2.39
CA THR A 268 7.89 5.59 -1.65
C THR A 268 8.34 4.34 -0.91
N LEU A 269 9.52 3.82 -1.21
CA LEU A 269 10.03 2.58 -0.64
C LEU A 269 10.27 2.70 0.87
N SER A 270 11.08 3.67 1.28
CA SER A 270 11.46 3.86 2.68
C SER A 270 10.25 4.01 3.61
N PRO A 271 9.28 4.92 3.36
CA PRO A 271 8.11 5.03 4.20
C PRO A 271 7.25 3.75 4.24
N LEU A 272 7.18 2.99 3.14
CA LEU A 272 6.45 1.73 3.09
C LEU A 272 7.13 0.63 3.93
N LEU A 273 8.45 0.48 3.81
CA LEU A 273 9.21 -0.51 4.57
C LEU A 273 9.24 -0.20 6.07
N LEU A 274 9.33 1.09 6.45
CA LEU A 274 9.26 1.52 7.85
C LEU A 274 7.89 1.19 8.46
N GLU A 275 6.80 1.52 7.77
CA GLU A 275 5.43 1.21 8.22
C GLU A 275 5.20 -0.29 8.32
N PHE A 276 5.71 -1.08 7.35
CA PHE A 276 5.63 -2.54 7.38
C PHE A 276 6.39 -3.12 8.59
N ARG A 277 7.61 -2.66 8.84
CA ARG A 277 8.41 -3.10 10.00
C ARG A 277 7.73 -2.75 11.33
N GLU A 278 7.12 -1.55 11.42
CA GLU A 278 6.41 -1.13 12.63
C GLU A 278 5.18 -1.99 12.90
N ARG A 279 4.40 -2.30 11.86
CA ARG A 279 3.15 -3.06 12.01
C ARG A 279 3.36 -4.56 12.17
N HIS A 280 4.35 -5.11 11.50
CA HIS A 280 4.59 -6.56 11.38
C HIS A 280 6.08 -6.89 11.58
N PRO A 281 6.64 -6.65 12.78
CA PRO A 281 8.08 -6.80 13.02
C PRO A 281 8.58 -8.22 12.77
N GLU A 282 7.80 -9.24 13.09
CA GLU A 282 8.16 -10.65 12.88
C GLU A 282 8.22 -11.00 11.38
N LEU A 283 7.20 -10.60 10.62
CA LEU A 283 7.20 -10.80 9.17
C LEU A 283 8.34 -10.02 8.50
N ALA A 284 8.56 -8.78 8.94
CA ALA A 284 9.62 -7.91 8.42
C ALA A 284 11.02 -8.50 8.63
N ALA A 285 11.24 -9.17 9.77
CA ALA A 285 12.50 -9.85 10.08
C ALA A 285 12.74 -11.10 9.22
N ALA A 286 11.70 -11.70 8.67
CA ALA A 286 11.79 -12.89 7.83
C ALA A 286 12.04 -12.57 6.33
N VAL A 287 11.84 -11.29 5.92
CA VAL A 287 12.01 -10.89 4.52
C VAL A 287 13.47 -10.89 4.12
N GLU A 288 13.84 -11.68 3.12
CA GLU A 288 15.16 -11.70 2.51
C GLU A 288 15.22 -10.82 1.25
N TRP A 289 14.12 -10.74 0.51
CA TRP A 289 14.06 -10.11 -0.81
C TRP A 289 12.87 -9.17 -0.96
N VAL A 290 13.16 -7.96 -1.42
CA VAL A 290 12.15 -6.98 -1.83
C VAL A 290 12.20 -6.85 -3.34
N LEU A 291 11.10 -7.13 -4.04
CA LEU A 291 10.98 -7.04 -5.48
C LEU A 291 10.29 -5.73 -5.88
N ALA A 292 10.91 -4.97 -6.77
CA ALA A 292 10.35 -3.70 -7.24
C ALA A 292 10.67 -3.47 -8.72
N ASP A 293 9.97 -2.53 -9.35
CA ASP A 293 10.23 -2.18 -10.75
C ASP A 293 11.50 -1.33 -10.92
N GLY A 294 11.84 -0.98 -12.18
CA GLY A 294 13.04 -0.21 -12.50
C GLY A 294 13.03 1.24 -11.97
N ALA A 295 11.88 1.76 -11.53
CA ALA A 295 11.80 3.08 -10.92
C ALA A 295 12.50 3.12 -9.55
N TYR A 296 12.56 1.98 -8.88
CA TYR A 296 13.21 1.80 -7.58
C TYR A 296 14.71 1.48 -7.66
N ALA A 297 15.31 1.39 -8.85
CA ALA A 297 16.68 0.94 -9.05
C ALA A 297 17.79 1.93 -8.57
N GLY A 298 17.42 2.94 -7.76
CA GLY A 298 18.38 3.88 -7.16
C GLY A 298 19.23 3.23 -6.06
N GLU A 299 20.49 3.64 -5.92
CA GLU A 299 21.42 3.14 -4.89
C GLU A 299 20.88 3.36 -3.47
N ASP A 300 20.22 4.51 -3.24
CA ASP A 300 19.60 4.85 -1.95
C ASP A 300 18.56 3.81 -1.56
N ASN A 301 17.69 3.39 -2.49
CA ASN A 301 16.66 2.40 -2.23
C ASN A 301 17.25 1.03 -1.84
N HIS A 302 18.34 0.60 -2.47
CA HIS A 302 19.03 -0.63 -2.09
C HIS A 302 19.64 -0.53 -0.69
N THR A 303 20.19 0.63 -0.37
CA THR A 303 20.76 0.91 0.95
C THR A 303 19.65 0.95 2.02
N GLU A 304 18.53 1.59 1.72
CA GLU A 304 17.37 1.67 2.61
C GLU A 304 16.74 0.30 2.88
N ALA A 305 16.56 -0.55 1.86
CA ALA A 305 16.05 -1.91 2.06
C ALA A 305 16.93 -2.71 3.03
N ARG A 306 18.26 -2.63 2.87
CA ARG A 306 19.22 -3.27 3.79
C ARG A 306 19.19 -2.69 5.19
N SER A 307 19.06 -1.37 5.32
CA SER A 307 19.08 -0.70 6.64
C SER A 307 17.76 -0.90 7.40
N ILE A 308 16.62 -0.95 6.69
CA ILE A 308 15.30 -1.05 7.32
C ILE A 308 14.92 -2.50 7.62
N LEU A 309 15.08 -3.41 6.64
CA LEU A 309 14.65 -4.81 6.76
C LEU A 309 15.78 -5.83 6.79
N SER A 310 17.05 -5.40 6.64
CA SER A 310 18.19 -6.29 6.39
C SER A 310 18.03 -7.15 5.12
N SER A 311 17.20 -6.70 4.17
CA SER A 311 16.81 -7.41 2.96
C SER A 311 17.51 -6.86 1.73
N GLU A 312 17.64 -7.67 0.69
CA GLU A 312 18.15 -7.23 -0.60
C GLU A 312 17.01 -6.78 -1.53
N LEU A 313 17.17 -5.60 -2.15
CA LEU A 313 16.24 -5.11 -3.15
C LEU A 313 16.61 -5.66 -4.53
N LEU A 314 15.65 -6.27 -5.22
CA LEU A 314 15.80 -6.73 -6.61
C LEU A 314 14.98 -5.85 -7.55
N THR A 315 15.70 -5.17 -8.45
CA THR A 315 15.13 -4.33 -9.50
C THR A 315 15.78 -4.64 -10.84
N PRO A 316 15.12 -4.40 -11.98
CA PRO A 316 15.82 -4.36 -13.26
C PRO A 316 16.75 -3.14 -13.28
N ILE A 317 17.94 -3.32 -13.79
CA ILE A 317 18.83 -2.19 -14.06
C ILE A 317 18.41 -1.57 -15.38
N ASN A 318 18.14 -0.26 -15.36
CA ASN A 318 17.93 0.53 -16.56
C ASN A 318 19.27 0.98 -17.15
N PRO A 319 19.73 0.42 -18.26
CA PRO A 319 21.04 0.73 -18.84
C PRO A 319 21.20 2.22 -19.21
N GLY A 320 20.09 2.90 -19.54
CA GLY A 320 20.12 4.30 -19.96
C GLY A 320 20.34 5.33 -18.85
N ARG A 321 20.26 4.93 -17.59
CA ARG A 321 20.41 5.85 -16.43
C ARG A 321 21.77 5.77 -15.73
N ARG A 322 22.66 4.86 -16.13
CA ARG A 322 23.94 4.65 -15.47
C ARG A 322 25.10 5.02 -16.33
N LYS A 323 26.01 5.76 -15.74
CA LYS A 323 27.35 5.97 -16.32
C LYS A 323 28.11 4.65 -16.21
N GLU A 324 28.61 4.17 -17.32
CA GLU A 324 29.63 3.13 -17.34
C GLU A 324 30.82 3.56 -16.51
N ILE A 325 31.31 2.70 -15.64
CA ILE A 325 32.48 2.99 -14.84
C ILE A 325 33.70 2.56 -15.66
N LYS A 326 34.53 3.52 -16.06
CA LYS A 326 35.85 3.22 -16.63
C LYS A 326 36.71 2.58 -15.53
N SER A 327 37.08 1.32 -15.72
CA SER A 327 37.96 0.65 -14.77
C SER A 327 39.42 1.04 -14.96
N PRO A 328 40.13 1.43 -13.89
CA PRO A 328 41.56 1.65 -13.96
C PRO A 328 42.37 0.34 -14.04
N ALA A 329 41.71 -0.81 -13.90
CA ALA A 329 42.35 -2.10 -13.92
C ALA A 329 42.85 -2.46 -15.32
N ARG A 330 44.12 -2.80 -15.44
CA ARG A 330 44.74 -3.23 -16.71
C ARG A 330 43.93 -4.37 -17.34
N GLY A 331 43.65 -4.26 -18.64
CA GLY A 331 42.93 -5.27 -19.39
C GLY A 331 41.40 -5.24 -19.23
N ILE A 332 40.85 -4.26 -18.49
CA ILE A 332 39.43 -4.01 -18.35
C ILE A 332 39.11 -2.66 -19.01
N GLU A 333 38.13 -2.66 -19.89
CA GLU A 333 37.69 -1.46 -20.57
C GLU A 333 36.67 -0.69 -19.73
N ARG A 334 35.67 -1.39 -19.23
CA ARG A 334 34.54 -0.83 -18.47
C ARG A 334 33.92 -1.86 -17.57
N ILE A 335 33.13 -1.39 -16.60
CA ILE A 335 32.19 -2.18 -15.84
C ILE A 335 30.80 -1.68 -16.21
N ASP A 336 29.95 -2.57 -16.70
CA ASP A 336 28.60 -2.20 -17.13
C ASP A 336 27.68 -1.91 -15.97
N ALA A 337 26.45 -1.46 -16.28
CA ALA A 337 25.44 -1.13 -15.29
C ALA A 337 25.01 -2.34 -14.41
N ARG A 338 25.26 -3.55 -14.87
CA ARG A 338 24.99 -4.79 -14.10
C ARG A 338 26.18 -5.18 -13.21
N GLY A 339 27.21 -4.34 -13.15
CA GLY A 339 28.45 -4.63 -12.42
C GLY A 339 29.34 -5.68 -13.09
N VAL A 340 29.07 -6.04 -14.34
CA VAL A 340 29.86 -7.02 -15.08
C VAL A 340 31.04 -6.29 -15.76
N PRO A 341 32.29 -6.67 -15.46
CA PRO A 341 33.44 -6.10 -16.14
C PRO A 341 33.50 -6.57 -17.59
N HIS A 342 33.87 -5.67 -18.49
CA HIS A 342 34.15 -5.95 -19.90
C HIS A 342 35.65 -5.79 -20.16
N CYS A 343 36.26 -6.80 -20.78
CA CYS A 343 37.65 -6.77 -21.08
C CYS A 343 37.96 -5.93 -22.35
N ILE A 344 39.19 -5.56 -22.54
CA ILE A 344 39.67 -4.76 -23.71
C ILE A 344 39.44 -5.45 -25.08
N ALA A 345 39.12 -6.75 -25.08
CA ALA A 345 38.73 -7.49 -26.29
C ALA A 345 37.19 -7.47 -26.50
N GLY A 346 36.42 -6.67 -25.73
CA GLY A 346 34.98 -6.50 -25.88
C GLY A 346 34.11 -7.60 -25.22
N HIS A 347 34.71 -8.55 -24.54
CA HIS A 347 33.95 -9.65 -23.93
C HIS A 347 33.56 -9.33 -22.49
N ALA A 348 32.31 -9.63 -22.12
CA ALA A 348 31.84 -9.63 -20.73
C ALA A 348 32.57 -10.73 -19.95
N MET A 349 33.12 -10.38 -18.78
CA MET A 349 33.76 -11.35 -17.89
C MET A 349 32.68 -12.22 -17.23
N VAL A 350 33.05 -13.42 -16.83
CA VAL A 350 32.13 -14.38 -16.18
C VAL A 350 32.42 -14.42 -14.69
N LEU A 351 31.35 -14.45 -13.89
CA LEU A 351 31.47 -14.61 -12.45
C LEU A 351 31.90 -16.06 -12.14
N VAL A 352 33.13 -16.23 -11.63
CA VAL A 352 33.70 -17.53 -11.27
C VAL A 352 33.33 -17.88 -9.82
N SER A 353 33.52 -16.93 -8.91
CA SER A 353 33.26 -17.15 -7.49
C SER A 353 32.99 -15.85 -6.74
N ARG A 354 32.64 -15.98 -5.47
CA ARG A 354 32.42 -14.88 -4.54
C ARG A 354 33.24 -15.09 -3.27
N ASP A 355 33.98 -14.09 -2.87
CA ASP A 355 34.64 -14.05 -1.57
C ASP A 355 33.67 -13.48 -0.55
N ARG A 356 33.05 -14.35 0.27
CA ARG A 356 32.04 -13.98 1.25
C ARG A 356 32.61 -13.14 2.40
N VAL A 357 33.85 -13.35 2.77
CA VAL A 357 34.52 -12.63 3.87
C VAL A 357 34.78 -11.19 3.46
N ARG A 358 35.34 -10.99 2.26
CA ARG A 358 35.67 -9.67 1.74
C ARG A 358 34.52 -9.01 0.97
N LYS A 359 33.41 -9.69 0.77
CA LYS A 359 32.26 -9.27 -0.07
C LYS A 359 32.71 -8.84 -1.46
N GLN A 360 33.52 -9.69 -2.14
CA GLN A 360 34.05 -9.44 -3.48
C GLN A 360 33.53 -10.44 -4.49
N TYR A 361 33.19 -9.95 -5.67
CA TYR A 361 32.94 -10.77 -6.85
C TYR A 361 34.28 -11.08 -7.52
N ILE A 362 34.51 -12.32 -7.93
CA ILE A 362 35.69 -12.77 -8.63
C ILE A 362 35.30 -13.12 -10.05
N TRP A 363 35.81 -12.35 -11.00
CA TRP A 363 35.51 -12.46 -12.41
C TRP A 363 36.64 -13.11 -13.16
N GLY A 364 36.35 -14.03 -14.07
CA GLY A 364 37.31 -14.73 -14.91
C GLY A 364 37.19 -14.34 -16.38
N CYS A 365 38.28 -14.52 -17.10
CA CYS A 365 38.31 -14.33 -18.55
C CYS A 365 37.43 -15.37 -19.25
N PRO A 366 36.47 -14.96 -20.10
CA PRO A 366 35.56 -15.94 -20.75
C PRO A 366 36.28 -16.82 -21.80
N ILE A 367 37.45 -16.42 -22.26
CA ILE A 367 38.18 -17.11 -23.33
C ILE A 367 39.28 -18.05 -22.79
N LEU A 368 39.98 -17.64 -21.73
CA LEU A 368 41.15 -18.35 -21.25
C LEU A 368 41.00 -19.01 -19.90
N HIS A 369 39.90 -18.74 -19.16
CA HIS A 369 39.67 -19.36 -17.84
C HIS A 369 39.34 -20.84 -18.03
N PRO A 370 40.07 -21.78 -17.36
CA PRO A 370 39.92 -23.22 -17.61
C PRO A 370 38.55 -23.79 -17.33
N GLU A 371 37.77 -23.19 -16.39
CA GLU A 371 36.42 -23.61 -16.09
C GLU A 371 35.37 -23.05 -17.07
N LEU A 372 35.73 -22.11 -17.95
CA LEU A 372 34.82 -21.35 -18.79
C LEU A 372 35.10 -21.52 -20.29
N SER A 373 36.27 -22.03 -20.64
CA SER A 373 36.75 -22.17 -22.01
C SER A 373 37.03 -23.64 -22.33
N ASP A 374 36.68 -24.02 -23.55
CA ASP A 374 37.04 -25.32 -24.14
C ASP A 374 38.50 -25.40 -24.58
N GLY A 375 39.31 -24.35 -24.35
CA GLY A 375 40.72 -24.26 -24.72
C GLY A 375 40.96 -24.04 -26.22
N SER A 376 39.92 -23.96 -27.05
CA SER A 376 40.02 -23.82 -28.50
C SER A 376 40.24 -22.38 -28.96
N SER A 377 39.89 -21.39 -28.15
CA SER A 377 39.86 -20.00 -28.56
C SER A 377 41.11 -19.24 -28.13
N ARG A 378 41.76 -18.54 -29.06
CA ARG A 378 42.89 -17.64 -28.78
C ARG A 378 42.37 -16.21 -28.59
N CYS A 379 42.69 -15.58 -27.44
CA CYS A 379 42.39 -14.17 -27.23
C CYS A 379 43.32 -13.31 -28.04
N PRO A 380 42.84 -12.45 -28.97
CA PRO A 380 43.69 -11.60 -29.80
C PRO A 380 44.45 -10.53 -29.01
N ARG A 381 43.98 -10.18 -27.80
CA ARG A 381 44.56 -9.14 -26.94
C ARG A 381 45.21 -9.67 -25.67
N LYS A 382 45.62 -10.96 -25.66
CA LYS A 382 46.20 -11.62 -24.49
C LYS A 382 47.45 -10.87 -24.00
N GLU A 383 48.33 -10.45 -24.92
CA GLU A 383 49.61 -9.80 -24.58
C GLU A 383 49.40 -8.45 -23.89
N GLU A 384 48.38 -7.72 -24.26
CA GLU A 384 48.05 -6.43 -23.63
C GLU A 384 47.37 -6.62 -22.27
N CYS A 385 46.50 -7.62 -22.18
CA CYS A 385 45.62 -7.87 -21.02
C CYS A 385 46.35 -8.63 -19.89
N SER A 386 46.89 -9.80 -20.19
CA SER A 386 47.46 -10.71 -19.20
C SER A 386 48.57 -11.61 -19.80
N PRO A 387 49.71 -11.05 -20.22
CA PRO A 387 50.74 -11.79 -20.95
C PRO A 387 51.30 -12.99 -20.17
N ARG A 388 51.39 -12.87 -18.84
CA ARG A 388 51.99 -13.88 -17.97
C ARG A 388 51.00 -14.91 -17.45
N SER A 389 49.70 -14.77 -17.70
CA SER A 389 48.67 -15.68 -17.16
C SER A 389 48.17 -16.64 -18.23
N SER A 390 48.20 -17.93 -17.95
CA SER A 390 47.58 -18.95 -18.79
C SER A 390 46.03 -18.88 -18.71
N TRP A 391 45.47 -18.42 -17.59
CA TRP A 391 44.04 -18.36 -17.31
C TRP A 391 43.40 -17.03 -17.74
N GLY A 392 44.17 -16.13 -18.34
CA GLY A 392 43.70 -14.80 -18.66
C GLY A 392 43.60 -13.88 -17.44
N ARG A 393 42.77 -12.85 -17.57
CA ARG A 393 42.58 -11.86 -16.50
C ARG A 393 41.59 -12.35 -15.45
N VAL A 394 41.97 -12.24 -14.19
CA VAL A 394 41.07 -12.34 -13.05
C VAL A 394 40.92 -10.95 -12.45
N LEU A 395 39.68 -10.52 -12.23
CA LEU A 395 39.35 -9.23 -11.60
C LEU A 395 38.54 -9.45 -10.35
N ARG A 396 38.75 -8.65 -9.30
CA ARG A 396 37.92 -8.56 -8.13
C ARG A 396 37.24 -7.22 -8.09
N THR A 397 35.92 -7.22 -7.88
CA THR A 397 35.12 -6.01 -7.64
C THR A 397 34.43 -6.09 -6.29
N ASN A 398 34.41 -4.98 -5.55
CA ASN A 398 33.75 -4.96 -4.26
C ASN A 398 32.23 -4.84 -4.44
N ALA A 399 31.46 -5.53 -3.62
CA ALA A 399 30.01 -5.39 -3.62
C ALA A 399 29.58 -3.97 -3.21
N ALA A 400 30.36 -3.30 -2.36
CA ALA A 400 30.09 -1.92 -1.94
C ALA A 400 30.17 -0.90 -3.08
N ASP A 401 30.95 -1.18 -4.14
CA ASP A 401 31.04 -0.29 -5.30
C ASP A 401 29.79 -0.33 -6.19
N PHE A 402 28.91 -1.31 -5.94
CA PHE A 402 27.69 -1.55 -6.69
C PHE A 402 26.51 -1.88 -5.75
N PRO A 403 26.08 -0.95 -4.90
CA PRO A 403 25.03 -1.19 -3.91
C PRO A 403 23.69 -1.67 -4.49
N GLN A 404 23.45 -1.39 -5.76
CA GLN A 404 22.28 -1.83 -6.52
C GLN A 404 22.32 -3.29 -6.97
N ILE A 405 23.43 -4.00 -6.75
CA ILE A 405 23.55 -5.41 -7.09
C ILE A 405 23.38 -6.21 -5.81
N ALA A 406 22.35 -7.05 -5.76
CA ALA A 406 22.16 -7.94 -4.64
C ALA A 406 23.30 -8.94 -4.55
N TRP A 407 24.01 -8.96 -3.41
CA TRP A 407 25.19 -9.80 -3.20
C TRP A 407 24.90 -11.28 -3.45
N GLU A 408 23.82 -11.79 -2.87
CA GLU A 408 23.47 -13.21 -2.96
C GLU A 408 22.82 -13.57 -4.32
N CYS A 409 22.26 -12.61 -5.02
CA CYS A 409 21.53 -12.82 -6.26
C CYS A 409 21.78 -11.72 -7.28
N PRO A 410 23.02 -11.63 -7.83
CA PRO A 410 23.36 -10.61 -8.80
C PRO A 410 22.52 -10.76 -10.07
N GLN A 411 22.22 -9.64 -10.73
CA GLN A 411 21.25 -9.54 -11.83
C GLN A 411 21.57 -10.37 -13.09
N HIS A 412 22.79 -10.85 -13.24
CA HIS A 412 23.18 -11.76 -14.30
C HIS A 412 22.97 -13.25 -13.95
N ALA A 413 22.56 -13.57 -12.71
CA ALA A 413 22.33 -14.93 -12.28
C ALA A 413 20.93 -15.42 -12.67
N ARG A 414 20.81 -16.66 -13.14
CA ARG A 414 19.50 -17.30 -13.45
C ARG A 414 18.53 -17.28 -12.28
N ARG A 415 19.06 -17.36 -11.04
CA ARG A 415 18.27 -17.28 -9.81
C ARG A 415 17.53 -15.96 -9.70
N GLN A 416 18.18 -14.85 -10.08
CA GLN A 416 17.57 -13.52 -10.06
C GLN A 416 16.33 -13.45 -10.95
N MET A 417 16.40 -14.01 -12.17
CA MET A 417 15.25 -14.05 -13.09
C MET A 417 14.06 -14.79 -12.50
N LYS A 418 14.31 -15.90 -11.81
CA LYS A 418 13.25 -16.70 -11.15
C LYS A 418 12.63 -15.95 -9.98
N LEU A 419 13.46 -15.35 -9.11
CA LEU A 419 12.96 -14.54 -7.98
C LEU A 419 12.21 -13.31 -8.46
N TYR A 420 12.77 -12.60 -9.43
CA TYR A 420 12.17 -11.38 -9.97
C TYR A 420 10.82 -11.61 -10.66
N ALA A 421 10.57 -12.80 -11.17
CA ALA A 421 9.25 -13.16 -11.71
C ALA A 421 8.12 -13.02 -10.67
N GLY A 422 8.43 -13.16 -9.37
CA GLY A 422 7.51 -12.91 -8.27
C GLY A 422 7.01 -11.46 -8.18
N ARG A 423 7.70 -10.47 -8.83
CA ARG A 423 7.22 -9.07 -8.84
C ARG A 423 5.80 -8.90 -9.39
N THR A 424 5.38 -9.77 -10.30
CA THR A 424 4.03 -9.69 -10.87
C THR A 424 2.92 -9.98 -9.86
N SER A 425 3.25 -10.49 -8.66
CA SER A 425 2.29 -10.70 -7.58
C SER A 425 1.59 -9.40 -7.16
N ILE A 426 2.34 -8.28 -7.05
CA ILE A 426 1.75 -6.98 -6.67
C ILE A 426 0.83 -6.44 -7.78
N GLU A 427 1.13 -6.70 -9.06
CA GLU A 427 0.25 -6.32 -10.17
C GLU A 427 -1.07 -7.10 -10.12
N ARG A 428 -1.00 -8.41 -9.78
CA ARG A 428 -2.21 -9.24 -9.59
C ARG A 428 -3.00 -8.81 -8.37
N ALA A 429 -2.33 -8.48 -7.26
CA ALA A 429 -2.97 -7.91 -6.08
C ALA A 429 -3.71 -6.60 -6.41
N PHE A 430 -3.08 -5.69 -7.16
CA PHE A 430 -3.74 -4.46 -7.61
C PHE A 430 -4.90 -4.73 -8.57
N SER A 431 -4.74 -5.68 -9.50
CA SER A 431 -5.82 -6.07 -10.41
C SER A 431 -7.04 -6.57 -9.62
N PHE A 432 -6.83 -7.41 -8.63
CA PHE A 432 -7.90 -7.90 -7.76
C PHE A 432 -8.56 -6.75 -6.96
N LEU A 433 -7.76 -5.92 -6.28
CA LEU A 433 -8.25 -4.78 -5.50
C LEU A 433 -9.10 -3.83 -6.36
N LYS A 434 -8.67 -3.54 -7.58
CA LYS A 434 -9.37 -2.63 -8.49
C LYS A 434 -10.64 -3.24 -9.06
N ARG A 435 -10.57 -4.48 -9.51
CA ARG A 435 -11.69 -5.17 -10.15
C ARG A 435 -12.77 -5.58 -9.17
N VAL A 436 -12.38 -6.15 -8.01
CA VAL A 436 -13.33 -6.71 -7.03
C VAL A 436 -13.82 -5.63 -6.07
N PHE A 437 -12.93 -4.75 -5.61
CA PHE A 437 -13.24 -3.80 -4.55
C PHE A 437 -13.33 -2.34 -5.03
N CYS A 438 -13.21 -2.07 -6.33
CA CYS A 438 -13.24 -0.71 -6.87
C CYS A 438 -12.20 0.23 -6.22
N PHE A 439 -10.99 -0.30 -5.93
CA PHE A 439 -9.88 0.42 -5.28
C PHE A 439 -9.29 1.54 -6.16
N GLU A 440 -10.05 2.12 -7.08
CA GLU A 440 -9.58 3.18 -7.97
C GLU A 440 -10.07 4.57 -7.55
N ARG A 441 -11.08 4.66 -6.69
CA ARG A 441 -11.76 5.93 -6.37
C ARG A 441 -11.63 6.27 -4.89
N PHE A 442 -11.02 7.40 -4.60
CA PHE A 442 -10.92 7.94 -3.26
C PHE A 442 -11.82 9.16 -3.09
N TRP A 443 -12.91 9.01 -2.33
CA TRP A 443 -13.87 10.08 -2.06
C TRP A 443 -13.66 10.77 -0.71
N GLY A 444 -12.68 10.36 0.05
CA GLY A 444 -12.36 10.92 1.36
C GLY A 444 -11.73 12.31 1.29
N ARG A 445 -11.62 12.95 2.45
CA ARG A 445 -10.96 14.24 2.60
C ARG A 445 -9.85 14.17 3.64
N GLY A 446 -8.68 14.65 3.26
CA GLY A 446 -7.51 14.69 4.14
C GLY A 446 -6.69 13.40 4.16
N GLU A 447 -5.47 13.52 4.63
CA GLU A 447 -4.46 12.46 4.63
C GLU A 447 -4.87 11.24 5.48
N ALA A 448 -5.40 11.49 6.68
CA ALA A 448 -5.87 10.41 7.56
C ALA A 448 -7.00 9.58 6.93
N ALA A 449 -7.87 10.19 6.11
CA ALA A 449 -8.91 9.48 5.40
C ALA A 449 -8.33 8.64 4.25
N LEU A 450 -7.27 9.13 3.58
CA LEU A 450 -6.57 8.38 2.53
C LEU A 450 -5.84 7.17 3.12
N ALA A 451 -5.10 7.36 4.22
CA ALA A 451 -4.45 6.25 4.91
C ALA A 451 -5.47 5.19 5.36
N GLY A 452 -6.55 5.61 6.02
CA GLY A 452 -7.61 4.69 6.42
C GLY A 452 -8.34 4.01 5.27
N PHE A 453 -8.41 4.65 4.09
CA PHE A 453 -8.92 4.03 2.87
C PHE A 453 -8.01 2.87 2.44
N ILE A 454 -6.71 3.08 2.36
CA ILE A 454 -5.73 2.06 1.96
C ILE A 454 -5.76 0.90 2.95
N ASP A 455 -5.65 1.16 4.25
CA ASP A 455 -5.67 0.15 5.30
C ASP A 455 -6.94 -0.73 5.25
N ARG A 456 -8.10 -0.11 5.04
CA ARG A 456 -9.37 -0.83 4.92
C ARG A 456 -9.38 -1.80 3.74
N TYR A 457 -8.83 -1.42 2.59
CA TYR A 457 -8.79 -2.30 1.43
C TYR A 457 -7.75 -3.42 1.57
N VAL A 458 -6.64 -3.16 2.25
CA VAL A 458 -5.71 -4.23 2.69
C VAL A 458 -6.46 -5.23 3.58
N ALA A 459 -7.24 -4.76 4.56
CA ALA A 459 -8.05 -5.63 5.40
C ALA A 459 -9.11 -6.41 4.60
N CYS A 460 -9.83 -5.78 3.67
CA CYS A 460 -10.81 -6.47 2.82
C CYS A 460 -10.16 -7.58 1.97
N PHE A 461 -8.96 -7.33 1.44
CA PHE A 461 -8.22 -8.37 0.71
C PHE A 461 -7.88 -9.55 1.63
N ASN A 462 -7.34 -9.27 2.81
CA ASN A 462 -7.00 -10.29 3.80
C ASN A 462 -8.22 -11.11 4.24
N ILE A 463 -9.36 -10.47 4.49
CA ILE A 463 -10.63 -11.14 4.78
C ILE A 463 -11.04 -12.04 3.61
N SER A 464 -10.94 -11.55 2.38
CA SER A 464 -11.24 -12.33 1.17
C SER A 464 -10.34 -13.56 1.05
N ALA A 465 -9.03 -13.41 1.30
CA ALA A 465 -8.07 -14.51 1.25
C ALA A 465 -8.38 -15.59 2.29
N TYR A 466 -8.68 -15.18 3.53
CA TYR A 466 -9.10 -16.10 4.59
C TYR A 466 -10.34 -16.90 4.19
N VAL A 467 -11.39 -16.22 3.76
CA VAL A 467 -12.67 -16.86 3.41
C VAL A 467 -12.49 -17.84 2.25
N LYS A 468 -11.68 -17.49 1.24
CA LYS A 468 -11.36 -18.40 0.12
C LYS A 468 -10.63 -19.68 0.56
N MET A 469 -9.81 -19.59 1.60
CA MET A 469 -9.11 -20.76 2.12
C MET A 469 -10.04 -21.68 2.94
N GLN A 470 -11.11 -21.13 3.53
CA GLN A 470 -12.08 -21.89 4.32
C GLN A 470 -13.20 -22.50 3.47
N ALA A 471 -13.40 -22.02 2.23
CA ALA A 471 -14.40 -22.52 1.30
C ALA A 471 -13.88 -23.70 0.47
#